data_fb38c7ef944afdf3cd1a0254a9aef91c
#
_entry.id   fb38c7ef944afdf3cd1a0254a9aef91c
#
_cell.length_a   1.000
_cell.length_b   1.000
_cell.length_c   1.000
_cell.angle_alpha   90.00
_cell.angle_beta   90.00
_cell.angle_gamma   90.00
#
_symmetry.space_group_name_H-M   'P 1'
#
loop_
_entity.id
_entity.type
_entity.pdbx_description
1 polymer ?
#
loop_
_entity_poly.entity_id
_entity_poly.type
_entity_poly.pdbx_seq_one_letter_code
_entity_poly.pdbx_strand_id
1 'polypeptide(L)'
;MKKSRTAIHPAQVLTGLIAASAAVAFVLNSRPAMSPGKVVLITGGSRGLGLALAERYARSGARLILAARNPDELVAARQTLLDREALQSPDDILLLPADLTDAAQATMVIDQAVSHFGRIDILINNAGIIEVGPVENQPIAAYRRAMATNFFAALHTTHAALPHLLNRNPGEDDAAIVNICSIGGKFAMPHMLPYVASKFALVGFSEGLHAELRHKGVRVTTVCPGLMRTGGEAHAEFTGQTKKERRWFTLAANTPILTASVRHAANRIYSAVANGRAEITITPQAWLAARIVGLAPETTQYLSSLANHLLLPTPSIADEIQLGFTLKVSTYTTSEGSEQKITPGQ
;
A
#
# COMPACT_ATOMS: atom_id res chain seq x y z
N MET A 1 -24.40 59.79 17.26
CA MET A 1 -24.23 58.90 16.11
C MET A 1 -24.05 57.44 16.55
N LYS A 2 -25.07 56.59 16.45
CA LYS A 2 -24.98 55.17 16.77
C LYS A 2 -24.42 54.43 15.56
N LYS A 3 -23.23 53.83 15.63
CA LYS A 3 -22.71 52.93 14.60
C LYS A 3 -23.54 51.64 14.63
N SER A 4 -24.33 51.41 13.58
CA SER A 4 -25.03 50.16 13.31
C SER A 4 -23.95 49.07 13.08
N ARG A 5 -23.81 48.11 13.98
CA ARG A 5 -23.06 46.89 13.73
C ARG A 5 -23.97 45.99 12.89
N THR A 6 -23.72 45.89 11.61
CA THR A 6 -24.37 44.91 10.73
C THR A 6 -23.91 43.53 11.20
N ALA A 7 -24.83 42.80 11.84
CA ALA A 7 -24.59 41.41 12.22
C ALA A 7 -24.58 40.54 10.96
N ILE A 8 -23.46 39.90 10.68
CA ILE A 8 -23.35 38.97 9.56
C ILE A 8 -24.24 37.76 9.84
N HIS A 9 -25.17 37.48 8.94
CA HIS A 9 -26.14 36.38 9.11
C HIS A 9 -25.40 35.02 9.04
N PRO A 10 -25.64 34.05 9.95
CA PRO A 10 -24.96 32.75 9.97
C PRO A 10 -24.99 32.02 8.61
N ALA A 11 -26.08 32.16 7.86
CA ALA A 11 -26.20 31.62 6.51
C ALA A 11 -25.18 32.23 5.52
N GLN A 12 -24.82 33.49 5.64
CA GLN A 12 -23.82 34.14 4.76
C GLN A 12 -22.39 33.66 5.08
N VAL A 13 -22.10 33.37 6.36
CA VAL A 13 -20.83 32.77 6.77
C VAL A 13 -20.69 31.34 6.22
N LEU A 14 -21.76 30.55 6.34
CA LEU A 14 -21.79 29.18 5.83
C LEU A 14 -21.62 29.13 4.30
N THR A 15 -22.35 30.00 3.58
CA THR A 15 -22.24 30.10 2.11
C THR A 15 -20.84 30.55 1.68
N GLY A 16 -20.24 31.49 2.40
CA GLY A 16 -18.87 31.94 2.17
C GLY A 16 -17.83 30.82 2.40
N LEU A 17 -17.99 30.00 3.44
CA LEU A 17 -17.14 28.86 3.71
C LEU A 17 -17.28 27.76 2.64
N ILE A 18 -18.49 27.49 2.18
CA ILE A 18 -18.73 26.52 1.10
C ILE A 18 -18.11 27.01 -0.21
N ALA A 19 -18.30 28.28 -0.56
CA ALA A 19 -17.73 28.89 -1.76
C ALA A 19 -16.19 28.91 -1.71
N ALA A 20 -15.61 29.25 -0.56
CA ALA A 20 -14.16 29.21 -0.36
C ALA A 20 -13.63 27.79 -0.48
N SER A 21 -14.30 26.79 0.11
CA SER A 21 -13.94 25.39 0.01
C SER A 21 -14.01 24.87 -1.44
N ALA A 22 -15.05 25.29 -2.20
CA ALA A 22 -15.20 24.95 -3.61
C ALA A 22 -14.13 25.62 -4.48
N ALA A 23 -13.78 26.87 -4.23
CA ALA A 23 -12.72 27.59 -4.92
C ALA A 23 -11.34 26.97 -4.66
N VAL A 24 -11.04 26.62 -3.41
CA VAL A 24 -9.82 25.90 -3.04
C VAL A 24 -9.78 24.52 -3.71
N ALA A 25 -10.90 23.78 -3.72
CA ALA A 25 -10.99 22.50 -4.40
C ALA A 25 -10.82 22.63 -5.92
N PHE A 26 -11.35 23.69 -6.53
CA PHE A 26 -11.19 23.99 -7.96
C PHE A 26 -9.74 24.32 -8.30
N VAL A 27 -9.08 25.20 -7.54
CA VAL A 27 -7.66 25.56 -7.73
C VAL A 27 -6.75 24.35 -7.52
N LEU A 28 -7.04 23.49 -6.54
CA LEU A 28 -6.30 22.25 -6.30
C LEU A 28 -6.50 21.20 -7.39
N ASN A 29 -7.64 21.20 -8.10
CA ASN A 29 -7.94 20.29 -9.20
C ASN A 29 -7.49 20.79 -10.59
N SER A 30 -7.09 22.06 -10.72
CA SER A 30 -6.77 22.72 -12.00
C SER A 30 -5.31 22.57 -12.42
N ARG A 31 -4.53 21.69 -11.79
CA ARG A 31 -3.15 21.45 -12.23
C ARG A 31 -3.13 20.65 -13.53
N PRO A 32 -2.23 21.00 -14.47
CA PRO A 32 -2.10 20.30 -15.73
C PRO A 32 -1.77 18.82 -15.51
N ALA A 33 -2.12 18.00 -16.49
CA ALA A 33 -1.66 16.61 -16.54
C ALA A 33 -0.13 16.56 -16.38
N MET A 34 0.39 15.47 -15.80
CA MET A 34 1.83 15.32 -15.69
C MET A 34 2.49 15.44 -17.06
N SER A 35 3.65 16.08 -17.11
CA SER A 35 4.43 16.24 -18.33
C SER A 35 4.77 14.87 -18.92
N PRO A 36 4.65 14.67 -20.25
CA PRO A 36 5.09 13.45 -20.92
C PRO A 36 6.59 13.17 -20.68
N GLY A 37 7.00 11.92 -20.86
CA GLY A 37 8.41 11.53 -20.73
C GLY A 37 8.89 11.31 -19.29
N LYS A 38 8.02 11.40 -18.27
CA LYS A 38 8.36 11.03 -16.89
C LYS A 38 8.75 9.55 -16.80
N VAL A 39 9.79 9.25 -16.03
CA VAL A 39 10.25 7.90 -15.74
C VAL A 39 9.60 7.43 -14.44
N VAL A 40 8.81 6.36 -14.53
CA VAL A 40 7.98 5.86 -13.41
C VAL A 40 8.36 4.43 -13.08
N LEU A 41 8.89 4.20 -11.88
CA LEU A 41 9.18 2.87 -11.36
C LEU A 41 8.00 2.39 -10.52
N ILE A 42 7.48 1.20 -10.84
CA ILE A 42 6.33 0.57 -10.14
C ILE A 42 6.74 -0.79 -9.60
N THR A 43 6.79 -0.92 -8.29
CA THR A 43 7.02 -2.21 -7.65
C THR A 43 5.73 -3.04 -7.64
N GLY A 44 5.82 -4.36 -7.85
CA GLY A 44 4.65 -5.20 -8.03
C GLY A 44 3.82 -4.80 -9.27
N GLY A 45 4.51 -4.36 -10.34
CA GLY A 45 3.89 -3.84 -11.57
C GLY A 45 3.31 -4.90 -12.50
N SER A 46 3.49 -6.20 -12.20
CA SER A 46 3.11 -7.29 -13.11
C SER A 46 1.61 -7.55 -13.20
N ARG A 47 0.81 -7.17 -12.21
CA ARG A 47 -0.63 -7.47 -12.14
C ARG A 47 -1.42 -6.49 -11.27
N GLY A 48 -2.73 -6.68 -11.21
CA GLY A 48 -3.63 -5.97 -10.30
C GLY A 48 -3.55 -4.46 -10.40
N LEU A 49 -3.41 -3.79 -9.25
CA LEU A 49 -3.31 -2.33 -9.20
C LEU A 49 -2.01 -1.83 -9.84
N GLY A 50 -0.89 -2.55 -9.66
CA GLY A 50 0.40 -2.18 -10.25
C GLY A 50 0.33 -2.10 -11.78
N LEU A 51 -0.26 -3.11 -12.44
CA LEU A 51 -0.47 -3.12 -13.89
C LEU A 51 -1.45 -2.02 -14.34
N ALA A 52 -2.51 -1.76 -13.58
CA ALA A 52 -3.45 -0.68 -13.90
C ALA A 52 -2.81 0.72 -13.76
N LEU A 53 -1.90 0.89 -12.80
CA LEU A 53 -1.07 2.09 -12.68
C LEU A 53 -0.11 2.20 -13.86
N ALA A 54 0.57 1.11 -14.23
CA ALA A 54 1.44 1.06 -15.41
C ALA A 54 0.68 1.50 -16.66
N GLU A 55 -0.51 0.95 -16.93
CA GLU A 55 -1.36 1.34 -18.06
C GLU A 55 -1.72 2.85 -18.00
N ARG A 56 -2.10 3.34 -16.82
CA ARG A 56 -2.50 4.74 -16.67
C ARG A 56 -1.34 5.73 -16.91
N TYR A 57 -0.14 5.40 -16.42
CA TYR A 57 1.05 6.22 -16.62
C TYR A 57 1.57 6.12 -18.06
N ALA A 58 1.59 4.93 -18.66
CA ALA A 58 1.95 4.74 -20.06
C ALA A 58 1.08 5.61 -20.98
N ARG A 59 -0.25 5.60 -20.81
CA ARG A 59 -1.19 6.45 -21.56
C ARG A 59 -0.97 7.95 -21.38
N SER A 60 -0.21 8.38 -20.40
CA SER A 60 0.22 9.79 -20.25
C SER A 60 1.60 10.08 -20.86
N GLY A 61 2.16 9.13 -21.59
CA GLY A 61 3.47 9.25 -22.23
C GLY A 61 4.65 9.06 -21.26
N ALA A 62 4.44 8.34 -20.16
CA ALA A 62 5.52 8.00 -19.24
C ALA A 62 6.30 6.78 -19.73
N ARG A 63 7.63 6.78 -19.48
CA ARG A 63 8.48 5.58 -19.57
C ARG A 63 8.39 4.79 -18.29
N LEU A 64 8.29 3.46 -18.39
CA LEU A 64 7.97 2.59 -17.26
C LEU A 64 9.14 1.71 -16.86
N ILE A 65 9.28 1.49 -15.56
CA ILE A 65 10.09 0.40 -15.00
C ILE A 65 9.15 -0.44 -14.14
N LEU A 66 8.97 -1.71 -14.49
CA LEU A 66 8.18 -2.65 -13.73
C LEU A 66 9.09 -3.62 -12.99
N ALA A 67 9.04 -3.61 -11.65
CA ALA A 67 9.78 -4.54 -10.82
C ALA A 67 8.82 -5.53 -10.13
N ALA A 68 9.08 -6.83 -10.26
CA ALA A 68 8.33 -7.90 -9.59
C ALA A 68 9.18 -9.19 -9.55
N ARG A 69 8.81 -10.15 -8.71
CA ARG A 69 9.60 -11.39 -8.54
C ARG A 69 9.53 -12.33 -9.74
N ASN A 70 8.37 -12.41 -10.39
CA ASN A 70 8.14 -13.37 -11.47
C ASN A 70 8.42 -12.72 -12.85
N PRO A 71 9.46 -13.17 -13.59
CA PRO A 71 9.79 -12.63 -14.90
C PRO A 71 8.70 -12.88 -15.95
N ASP A 72 8.03 -14.04 -15.90
CA ASP A 72 6.98 -14.37 -16.88
C ASP A 72 5.76 -13.47 -16.72
N GLU A 73 5.37 -13.15 -15.47
CA GLU A 73 4.32 -12.18 -15.22
C GLU A 73 4.68 -10.77 -15.71
N LEU A 74 5.95 -10.36 -15.61
CA LEU A 74 6.41 -9.08 -16.14
C LEU A 74 6.33 -9.04 -17.67
N VAL A 75 6.72 -10.12 -18.34
CA VAL A 75 6.59 -10.25 -19.80
C VAL A 75 5.13 -10.18 -20.21
N ALA A 76 4.24 -10.90 -19.52
CA ALA A 76 2.80 -10.87 -19.79
C ALA A 76 2.20 -9.46 -19.54
N ALA A 77 2.69 -8.75 -18.51
CA ALA A 77 2.29 -7.37 -18.25
C ALA A 77 2.67 -6.43 -19.39
N ARG A 78 3.92 -6.51 -19.90
CA ARG A 78 4.37 -5.74 -21.07
C ARG A 78 3.49 -6.04 -22.28
N GLN A 79 3.23 -7.32 -22.57
CA GLN A 79 2.36 -7.71 -23.70
C GLN A 79 0.96 -7.12 -23.56
N THR A 80 0.39 -7.19 -22.34
CA THR A 80 -0.92 -6.58 -22.05
C THR A 80 -0.94 -5.07 -22.31
N LEU A 81 0.14 -4.35 -21.98
CA LEU A 81 0.23 -2.90 -22.23
C LEU A 81 0.37 -2.59 -23.73
N LEU A 82 1.07 -3.42 -24.48
CA LEU A 82 1.18 -3.32 -25.95
C LEU A 82 -0.16 -3.61 -26.63
N ASP A 83 -0.84 -4.69 -26.28
CA ASP A 83 -2.14 -5.09 -26.84
C ASP A 83 -3.23 -4.03 -26.58
N ARG A 84 -3.09 -3.26 -25.49
CA ARG A 84 -4.01 -2.16 -25.16
C ARG A 84 -3.58 -0.82 -25.74
N GLU A 85 -2.54 -0.78 -26.55
CA GLU A 85 -1.99 0.43 -27.15
C GLU A 85 -1.70 1.52 -26.09
N ALA A 86 -1.21 1.10 -24.92
CA ALA A 86 -0.92 2.00 -23.83
C ALA A 86 0.51 2.57 -23.92
N LEU A 87 1.46 1.82 -24.48
CA LEU A 87 2.84 2.24 -24.72
C LEU A 87 2.96 2.89 -26.10
N GLN A 88 3.82 3.91 -26.22
CA GLN A 88 4.15 4.55 -27.51
C GLN A 88 5.22 3.74 -28.27
N SER A 89 6.15 3.14 -27.53
CA SER A 89 7.19 2.25 -28.04
C SER A 89 7.42 1.07 -27.11
N PRO A 90 7.82 -0.11 -27.61
CA PRO A 90 8.31 -1.21 -26.77
C PRO A 90 9.53 -0.84 -25.92
N ASP A 91 10.30 0.20 -26.31
CA ASP A 91 11.47 0.70 -25.58
C ASP A 91 11.09 1.61 -24.41
N ASP A 92 9.81 2.01 -24.29
CA ASP A 92 9.32 2.82 -23.18
C ASP A 92 9.08 2.00 -21.89
N ILE A 93 9.46 0.71 -21.87
CA ILE A 93 9.28 -0.15 -20.72
C ILE A 93 10.48 -1.04 -20.44
N LEU A 94 11.00 -0.97 -19.21
CA LEU A 94 12.04 -1.82 -18.67
C LEU A 94 11.45 -2.80 -17.66
N LEU A 95 11.75 -4.09 -17.78
CA LEU A 95 11.29 -5.14 -16.87
C LEU A 95 12.46 -5.59 -16.00
N LEU A 96 12.28 -5.54 -14.67
CA LEU A 96 13.32 -5.88 -13.69
C LEU A 96 12.82 -6.96 -12.73
N PRO A 97 13.11 -8.24 -13.00
CA PRO A 97 12.84 -9.32 -12.04
C PRO A 97 13.68 -9.14 -10.77
N ALA A 98 13.03 -8.99 -9.60
CA ALA A 98 13.73 -8.81 -8.32
C ALA A 98 12.84 -9.15 -7.12
N ASP A 99 13.45 -9.66 -6.05
CA ASP A 99 12.83 -9.71 -4.73
C ASP A 99 13.25 -8.48 -3.92
N LEU A 100 12.34 -7.53 -3.81
CA LEU A 100 12.59 -6.25 -3.14
C LEU A 100 12.64 -6.34 -1.61
N THR A 101 12.38 -7.52 -1.04
CA THR A 101 12.63 -7.79 0.39
C THR A 101 14.13 -7.85 0.68
N ASP A 102 14.96 -8.08 -0.35
CA ASP A 102 16.40 -7.99 -0.33
C ASP A 102 16.84 -6.57 -0.72
N ALA A 103 17.54 -5.90 0.19
CA ALA A 103 18.02 -4.53 -0.01
C ALA A 103 19.00 -4.39 -1.17
N ALA A 104 19.84 -5.41 -1.43
CA ALA A 104 20.80 -5.40 -2.53
C ALA A 104 20.08 -5.47 -3.89
N GLN A 105 19.05 -6.31 -4.01
CA GLN A 105 18.21 -6.38 -5.21
C GLN A 105 17.41 -5.10 -5.43
N ALA A 106 16.89 -4.49 -4.35
CA ALA A 106 16.22 -3.19 -4.45
C ALA A 106 17.17 -2.10 -4.97
N THR A 107 18.42 -2.06 -4.51
CA THR A 107 19.45 -1.14 -5.01
C THR A 107 19.77 -1.41 -6.49
N MET A 108 19.97 -2.68 -6.86
CA MET A 108 20.22 -3.08 -8.24
C MET A 108 19.09 -2.62 -9.19
N VAL A 109 17.82 -2.72 -8.76
CA VAL A 109 16.66 -2.24 -9.55
C VAL A 109 16.75 -0.74 -9.80
N ILE A 110 17.13 0.05 -8.80
CA ILE A 110 17.27 1.50 -8.94
C ILE A 110 18.45 1.84 -9.86
N ASP A 111 19.59 1.20 -9.68
CA ASP A 111 20.80 1.44 -10.49
C ASP A 111 20.55 1.11 -11.97
N GLN A 112 19.88 -0.02 -12.25
CA GLN A 112 19.50 -0.39 -13.63
C GLN A 112 18.49 0.58 -14.22
N ALA A 113 17.51 1.03 -13.44
CA ALA A 113 16.53 2.02 -13.88
C ALA A 113 17.19 3.35 -14.26
N VAL A 114 18.11 3.83 -13.42
CA VAL A 114 18.87 5.07 -13.70
C VAL A 114 19.83 4.90 -14.85
N SER A 115 20.54 3.76 -14.93
CA SER A 115 21.43 3.46 -16.06
C SER A 115 20.69 3.45 -17.40
N HIS A 116 19.45 2.92 -17.43
CA HIS A 116 18.69 2.78 -18.67
C HIS A 116 17.98 4.08 -19.10
N PHE A 117 17.34 4.80 -18.18
CA PHE A 117 16.54 5.99 -18.51
C PHE A 117 17.20 7.31 -18.05
N GLY A 118 18.34 7.27 -17.38
CA GLY A 118 19.07 8.43 -16.87
C GLY A 118 18.50 9.05 -15.61
N ARG A 119 17.27 8.67 -15.18
CA ARG A 119 16.56 9.27 -14.04
C ARG A 119 15.40 8.41 -13.55
N ILE A 120 14.90 8.74 -12.38
CA ILE A 120 13.60 8.30 -11.86
C ILE A 120 12.83 9.55 -11.43
N ASP A 121 11.61 9.75 -11.94
CA ASP A 121 10.75 10.87 -11.56
C ASP A 121 9.74 10.49 -10.49
N ILE A 122 9.20 9.27 -10.59
CA ILE A 122 8.16 8.78 -9.70
C ILE A 122 8.50 7.34 -9.28
N LEU A 123 8.57 7.13 -7.97
CA LEU A 123 8.64 5.80 -7.37
C LEU A 123 7.28 5.42 -6.81
N ILE A 124 6.70 4.31 -7.27
CA ILE A 124 5.44 3.77 -6.76
C ILE A 124 5.71 2.45 -6.03
N ASN A 125 5.71 2.50 -4.71
CA ASN A 125 5.81 1.35 -3.83
C ASN A 125 4.43 0.68 -3.74
N ASN A 126 4.19 -0.30 -4.62
CA ASN A 126 2.92 -1.01 -4.72
C ASN A 126 3.03 -2.50 -4.38
N ALA A 127 4.22 -3.09 -4.38
CA ALA A 127 4.41 -4.49 -4.00
C ALA A 127 3.82 -4.78 -2.61
N GLY A 128 3.12 -5.89 -2.47
CA GLY A 128 2.50 -6.26 -1.20
C GLY A 128 1.82 -7.62 -1.24
N ILE A 129 1.62 -8.20 -0.06
CA ILE A 129 0.92 -9.47 0.17
C ILE A 129 -0.19 -9.26 1.20
N ILE A 130 -1.17 -10.17 1.19
CA ILE A 130 -2.28 -10.20 2.14
C ILE A 130 -2.27 -11.56 2.83
N GLU A 131 -2.29 -11.55 4.16
CA GLU A 131 -2.41 -12.74 4.99
C GLU A 131 -3.67 -12.62 5.86
N VAL A 132 -4.49 -13.65 5.87
CA VAL A 132 -5.83 -13.69 6.48
C VAL A 132 -5.96 -14.92 7.37
N GLY A 133 -6.40 -14.72 8.59
CA GLY A 133 -6.71 -15.76 9.56
C GLY A 133 -6.76 -15.22 10.99
N PRO A 134 -7.36 -15.94 11.93
CA PRO A 134 -7.41 -15.54 13.33
C PRO A 134 -6.00 -15.54 13.95
N VAL A 135 -5.79 -14.70 14.96
CA VAL A 135 -4.46 -14.51 15.57
C VAL A 135 -3.85 -15.80 16.11
N GLU A 136 -4.68 -16.70 16.62
CA GLU A 136 -4.27 -18.02 17.14
C GLU A 136 -3.67 -18.93 16.07
N ASN A 137 -4.07 -18.74 14.81
CA ASN A 137 -3.61 -19.54 13.67
C ASN A 137 -2.55 -18.81 12.82
N GLN A 138 -2.15 -17.58 13.19
CA GLN A 138 -1.15 -16.80 12.46
C GLN A 138 0.26 -17.07 13.01
N PRO A 139 1.13 -17.77 12.25
CA PRO A 139 2.51 -17.99 12.69
C PRO A 139 3.33 -16.71 12.67
N ILE A 140 4.33 -16.60 13.52
CA ILE A 140 5.27 -15.45 13.53
C ILE A 140 5.91 -15.22 12.14
N ALA A 141 6.11 -16.29 11.38
CA ALA A 141 6.61 -16.19 10.00
C ALA A 141 5.69 -15.36 9.09
N ALA A 142 4.36 -15.39 9.28
CA ALA A 142 3.40 -14.56 8.53
C ALA A 142 3.65 -13.06 8.78
N TYR A 143 3.85 -12.67 10.05
CA TYR A 143 4.20 -11.28 10.39
C TYR A 143 5.52 -10.85 9.77
N ARG A 144 6.55 -11.73 9.79
CA ARG A 144 7.84 -11.44 9.16
C ARG A 144 7.70 -11.25 7.65
N ARG A 145 6.96 -12.12 6.96
CA ARG A 145 6.73 -12.01 5.50
C ARG A 145 5.94 -10.74 5.16
N ALA A 146 4.87 -10.44 5.91
CA ALA A 146 4.09 -9.24 5.71
C ALA A 146 4.93 -7.97 5.91
N MET A 147 5.73 -7.90 6.97
CA MET A 147 6.65 -6.78 7.21
C MET A 147 7.71 -6.68 6.12
N ALA A 148 8.34 -7.79 5.73
CA ALA A 148 9.35 -7.80 4.68
C ALA A 148 8.79 -7.26 3.35
N THR A 149 7.62 -7.74 2.93
CA THR A 149 7.07 -7.41 1.61
C THR A 149 6.33 -6.07 1.61
N ASN A 150 5.50 -5.79 2.63
CA ASN A 150 4.63 -4.60 2.61
C ASN A 150 5.34 -3.33 3.11
N PHE A 151 6.38 -3.47 3.95
CA PHE A 151 7.10 -2.35 4.55
C PHE A 151 8.56 -2.29 4.13
N PHE A 152 9.36 -3.33 4.40
CA PHE A 152 10.80 -3.26 4.12
C PHE A 152 11.12 -3.16 2.63
N ALA A 153 10.36 -3.81 1.74
CA ALA A 153 10.55 -3.61 0.30
C ALA A 153 10.36 -2.15 -0.12
N ALA A 154 9.34 -1.47 0.43
CA ALA A 154 9.12 -0.04 0.17
C ALA A 154 10.21 0.84 0.81
N LEU A 155 10.70 0.49 1.98
CA LEU A 155 11.83 1.15 2.63
C LEU A 155 13.12 1.03 1.78
N HIS A 156 13.48 -0.19 1.35
CA HIS A 156 14.68 -0.46 0.56
C HIS A 156 14.66 0.32 -0.77
N THR A 157 13.57 0.22 -1.53
CA THR A 157 13.43 0.92 -2.81
C THR A 157 13.43 2.44 -2.63
N THR A 158 12.76 2.95 -1.58
CA THR A 158 12.76 4.39 -1.28
C THR A 158 14.16 4.87 -0.91
N HIS A 159 14.87 4.15 -0.04
CA HIS A 159 16.22 4.53 0.39
C HIS A 159 17.21 4.53 -0.77
N ALA A 160 17.16 3.51 -1.64
CA ALA A 160 18.00 3.44 -2.83
C ALA A 160 17.68 4.55 -3.84
N ALA A 161 16.38 4.88 -4.04
CA ALA A 161 15.97 5.91 -4.99
C ALA A 161 16.18 7.34 -4.49
N LEU A 162 16.25 7.56 -3.17
CA LEU A 162 16.26 8.89 -2.56
C LEU A 162 17.35 9.82 -3.11
N PRO A 163 18.63 9.41 -3.29
CA PRO A 163 19.66 10.27 -3.87
C PRO A 163 19.27 10.78 -5.27
N HIS A 164 18.66 9.94 -6.10
CA HIS A 164 18.25 10.30 -7.47
C HIS A 164 17.01 11.20 -7.47
N LEU A 165 16.08 11.00 -6.53
CA LEU A 165 14.89 11.83 -6.39
C LEU A 165 15.19 13.21 -5.83
N LEU A 166 16.23 13.35 -5.02
CA LEU A 166 16.69 14.64 -4.45
C LEU A 166 17.58 15.44 -5.41
N ASN A 167 18.29 14.76 -6.31
CA ASN A 167 19.22 15.41 -7.25
C ASN A 167 18.45 15.93 -8.48
N ARG A 168 17.79 17.10 -8.32
CA ARG A 168 16.98 17.74 -9.36
C ARG A 168 17.59 19.06 -9.79
N ASN A 169 17.47 19.36 -11.11
CA ASN A 169 17.87 20.66 -11.63
C ASN A 169 16.83 21.73 -11.26
N PRO A 170 17.25 22.99 -11.06
CA PRO A 170 16.32 24.10 -10.88
C PRO A 170 15.35 24.21 -12.06
N GLY A 171 14.05 24.30 -11.76
CA GLY A 171 12.99 24.40 -12.75
C GLY A 171 12.41 23.07 -13.24
N GLU A 172 12.96 21.94 -12.83
CA GLU A 172 12.33 20.63 -13.03
C GLU A 172 11.10 20.44 -12.13
N ASP A 173 10.12 19.67 -12.60
CA ASP A 173 8.99 19.24 -11.76
C ASP A 173 9.48 18.46 -10.56
N ASP A 174 8.81 18.62 -9.42
CA ASP A 174 9.09 17.84 -8.20
C ASP A 174 9.08 16.33 -8.51
N ALA A 175 10.00 15.60 -7.90
CA ALA A 175 9.93 14.14 -7.86
C ALA A 175 8.77 13.68 -6.99
N ALA A 176 8.38 12.41 -7.13
CA ALA A 176 7.30 11.86 -6.30
C ALA A 176 7.60 10.45 -5.79
N ILE A 177 7.21 10.19 -4.55
CA ILE A 177 7.11 8.85 -3.95
C ILE A 177 5.64 8.57 -3.67
N VAL A 178 5.16 7.41 -4.08
CA VAL A 178 3.77 6.98 -3.88
C VAL A 178 3.78 5.67 -3.12
N ASN A 179 3.28 5.67 -1.91
CA ASN A 179 3.20 4.47 -1.10
C ASN A 179 1.77 3.91 -1.12
N ILE A 180 1.60 2.72 -1.71
CA ILE A 180 0.31 2.03 -1.73
C ILE A 180 0.13 1.31 -0.39
N CYS A 181 -0.44 2.04 0.54
CA CYS A 181 -0.82 1.58 1.87
C CYS A 181 -2.15 0.79 1.81
N SER A 182 -3.03 1.04 2.74
CA SER A 182 -4.39 0.45 2.81
C SER A 182 -5.21 1.21 3.85
N ILE A 183 -6.52 1.09 3.80
CA ILE A 183 -7.37 1.40 4.96
C ILE A 183 -6.97 0.56 6.17
N GLY A 184 -6.44 -0.66 5.96
CA GLY A 184 -5.84 -1.49 7.00
C GLY A 184 -4.59 -0.90 7.66
N GLY A 185 -4.04 0.21 7.15
CA GLY A 185 -3.01 1.02 7.84
C GLY A 185 -3.58 2.19 8.64
N LYS A 186 -4.89 2.39 8.64
CA LYS A 186 -5.62 3.39 9.43
C LYS A 186 -6.64 2.77 10.39
N PHE A 187 -7.09 1.55 10.07
CA PHE A 187 -8.08 0.80 10.82
C PHE A 187 -7.65 -0.66 10.98
N ALA A 188 -7.59 -1.14 12.23
CA ALA A 188 -7.23 -2.52 12.53
C ALA A 188 -8.40 -3.47 12.26
N MET A 189 -8.27 -4.28 11.21
CA MET A 189 -9.26 -5.29 10.84
C MET A 189 -8.88 -6.64 11.46
N PRO A 190 -9.78 -7.30 12.20
CA PRO A 190 -9.56 -8.65 12.72
C PRO A 190 -9.24 -9.64 11.60
N HIS A 191 -8.59 -10.74 11.92
CA HIS A 191 -8.11 -11.79 11.01
C HIS A 191 -7.09 -11.32 9.96
N MET A 192 -6.60 -10.08 10.05
CA MET A 192 -5.60 -9.54 9.11
C MET A 192 -4.40 -8.93 9.82
N LEU A 193 -4.07 -9.38 11.05
CA LEU A 193 -3.08 -8.70 11.88
C LEU A 193 -1.69 -8.57 11.25
N PRO A 194 -1.09 -9.59 10.58
CA PRO A 194 0.20 -9.42 9.91
C PRO A 194 0.16 -8.32 8.84
N TYR A 195 -0.90 -8.33 8.02
CA TYR A 195 -1.14 -7.32 7.00
C TYR A 195 -1.34 -5.92 7.60
N VAL A 196 -2.24 -5.81 8.59
CA VAL A 196 -2.58 -4.55 9.26
C VAL A 196 -1.33 -3.93 9.88
N ALA A 197 -0.57 -4.68 10.68
CA ALA A 197 0.66 -4.19 11.31
C ALA A 197 1.65 -3.63 10.28
N SER A 198 1.84 -4.35 9.16
CA SER A 198 2.74 -3.91 8.09
C SER A 198 2.23 -2.65 7.36
N LYS A 199 0.92 -2.51 7.19
CA LYS A 199 0.33 -1.33 6.53
C LYS A 199 0.29 -0.11 7.45
N PHE A 200 0.14 -0.27 8.77
CA PHE A 200 0.35 0.83 9.73
C PHE A 200 1.79 1.33 9.70
N ALA A 201 2.77 0.42 9.67
CA ALA A 201 4.18 0.80 9.54
C ALA A 201 4.43 1.61 8.25
N LEU A 202 3.87 1.17 7.11
CA LEU A 202 4.02 1.86 5.83
C LEU A 202 3.32 3.23 5.83
N VAL A 203 2.16 3.38 6.48
CA VAL A 203 1.50 4.68 6.62
C VAL A 203 2.36 5.64 7.41
N GLY A 204 2.83 5.24 8.61
CA GLY A 204 3.69 6.10 9.43
C GLY A 204 4.97 6.51 8.71
N PHE A 205 5.63 5.58 8.02
CA PHE A 205 6.79 5.87 7.18
C PHE A 205 6.47 6.88 6.07
N SER A 206 5.34 6.69 5.37
CA SER A 206 4.92 7.57 4.27
C SER A 206 4.61 8.99 4.74
N GLU A 207 3.95 9.15 5.87
CA GLU A 207 3.64 10.44 6.49
C GLU A 207 4.92 11.15 6.96
N GLY A 208 5.85 10.40 7.57
CA GLY A 208 7.17 10.92 7.96
C GLY A 208 7.99 11.40 6.76
N LEU A 209 8.05 10.60 5.69
CA LEU A 209 8.71 10.99 4.44
C LEU A 209 8.10 12.27 3.85
N HIS A 210 6.77 12.42 3.88
CA HIS A 210 6.11 13.64 3.40
C HIS A 210 6.60 14.87 4.18
N ALA A 211 6.64 14.78 5.51
CA ALA A 211 7.08 15.87 6.37
C ALA A 211 8.55 16.27 6.11
N GLU A 212 9.44 15.29 5.89
CA GLU A 212 10.86 15.53 5.72
C GLU A 212 11.28 15.93 4.29
N LEU A 213 10.54 15.50 3.27
CA LEU A 213 10.97 15.63 1.87
C LEU A 213 10.23 16.72 1.10
N ARG A 214 9.07 17.16 1.56
CA ARG A 214 8.23 18.12 0.82
C ARG A 214 8.96 19.43 0.51
N HIS A 215 9.74 19.95 1.45
CA HIS A 215 10.52 21.17 1.26
C HIS A 215 11.79 20.98 0.42
N LYS A 216 12.17 19.71 0.15
CA LYS A 216 13.32 19.33 -0.69
C LYS A 216 12.93 19.02 -2.14
N GLY A 217 11.68 19.33 -2.56
CA GLY A 217 11.21 19.07 -3.91
C GLY A 217 10.78 17.63 -4.19
N VAL A 218 10.61 16.79 -3.15
CA VAL A 218 10.09 15.44 -3.31
C VAL A 218 8.69 15.36 -2.69
N ARG A 219 7.69 15.11 -3.52
CA ARG A 219 6.29 14.94 -3.08
C ARG A 219 6.06 13.51 -2.64
N VAL A 220 5.44 13.29 -1.49
CA VAL A 220 5.09 11.96 -1.03
C VAL A 220 3.58 11.85 -0.90
N THR A 221 3.00 10.82 -1.53
CA THR A 221 1.56 10.55 -1.50
C THR A 221 1.28 9.22 -0.81
N THR A 222 0.60 9.27 0.33
CA THR A 222 0.09 8.11 1.05
C THR A 222 -1.25 7.71 0.45
N VAL A 223 -1.33 6.52 -0.15
CA VAL A 223 -2.55 6.01 -0.75
C VAL A 223 -3.15 4.96 0.16
N CYS A 224 -4.37 5.21 0.68
CA CYS A 224 -5.10 4.29 1.54
C CYS A 224 -6.36 3.76 0.81
N PRO A 225 -6.23 2.73 -0.05
CA PRO A 225 -7.37 2.11 -0.68
C PRO A 225 -8.24 1.40 0.36
N GLY A 226 -9.57 1.43 0.15
CA GLY A 226 -10.46 0.43 0.69
C GLY A 226 -10.36 -0.89 -0.08
N LEU A 227 -11.39 -1.72 0.02
CA LEU A 227 -11.45 -2.95 -0.76
C LEU A 227 -11.47 -2.64 -2.28
N MET A 228 -10.71 -3.42 -3.04
CA MET A 228 -10.59 -3.27 -4.49
C MET A 228 -10.75 -4.62 -5.18
N ARG A 229 -11.39 -4.64 -6.34
CA ARG A 229 -11.47 -5.82 -7.21
C ARG A 229 -10.18 -5.95 -8.03
N THR A 230 -9.12 -6.43 -7.38
CA THR A 230 -7.78 -6.58 -7.97
C THR A 230 -7.49 -8.00 -8.42
N GLY A 231 -8.33 -8.99 -8.07
CA GLY A 231 -7.96 -10.40 -8.11
C GLY A 231 -6.97 -10.79 -7.01
N GLY A 232 -6.69 -9.90 -6.06
CA GLY A 232 -5.75 -10.12 -4.96
C GLY A 232 -6.17 -11.23 -4.00
N GLU A 233 -7.48 -11.53 -3.94
CA GLU A 233 -8.03 -12.66 -3.17
C GLU A 233 -7.52 -14.03 -3.64
N ALA A 234 -7.15 -14.15 -4.92
CA ALA A 234 -6.54 -15.37 -5.45
C ALA A 234 -5.11 -15.58 -4.93
N HIS A 235 -4.46 -14.52 -4.48
CA HIS A 235 -3.06 -14.51 -4.03
C HIS A 235 -2.93 -14.26 -2.52
N ALA A 236 -4.04 -14.08 -1.81
CA ALA A 236 -4.04 -13.98 -0.36
C ALA A 236 -3.75 -15.36 0.28
N GLU A 237 -2.92 -15.35 1.31
CA GLU A 237 -2.65 -16.54 2.12
C GLU A 237 -3.67 -16.65 3.26
N PHE A 238 -4.19 -17.85 3.50
CA PHE A 238 -5.22 -18.09 4.50
C PHE A 238 -4.76 -19.12 5.50
N THR A 239 -4.99 -18.85 6.79
CA THR A 239 -4.72 -19.77 7.92
C THR A 239 -6.00 -20.02 8.71
N GLY A 240 -6.00 -20.99 9.61
CA GLY A 240 -7.17 -21.39 10.38
C GLY A 240 -8.20 -22.13 9.52
N GLN A 241 -9.48 -21.78 9.64
CA GLN A 241 -10.54 -22.36 8.82
C GLN A 241 -10.50 -21.81 7.38
N THR A 242 -9.45 -22.15 6.62
CA THR A 242 -9.06 -21.54 5.33
C THR A 242 -10.21 -21.37 4.34
N LYS A 243 -11.15 -22.36 4.25
CA LYS A 243 -12.32 -22.27 3.37
C LYS A 243 -13.29 -21.17 3.78
N LYS A 244 -13.52 -21.00 5.10
CA LYS A 244 -14.41 -19.96 5.63
C LYS A 244 -13.73 -18.60 5.56
N GLU A 245 -12.42 -18.52 5.89
CA GLU A 245 -11.61 -17.32 5.78
C GLU A 245 -11.61 -16.80 4.34
N ARG A 246 -11.34 -17.64 3.37
CA ARG A 246 -11.40 -17.30 1.94
C ARG A 246 -12.80 -16.84 1.53
N ARG A 247 -13.86 -17.51 2.01
CA ARG A 247 -15.24 -17.18 1.63
C ARG A 247 -15.65 -15.77 2.06
N TRP A 248 -15.44 -15.42 3.33
CA TRP A 248 -15.83 -14.09 3.81
C TRP A 248 -14.96 -13.00 3.17
N PHE A 249 -13.64 -13.24 3.04
CA PHE A 249 -12.73 -12.29 2.42
C PHE A 249 -13.08 -12.03 0.95
N THR A 250 -13.33 -13.11 0.18
CA THR A 250 -13.75 -13.01 -1.22
C THR A 250 -15.10 -12.30 -1.35
N LEU A 251 -16.05 -12.59 -0.47
CA LEU A 251 -17.36 -11.92 -0.46
C LEU A 251 -17.19 -10.41 -0.23
N ALA A 252 -16.40 -10.02 0.77
CA ALA A 252 -16.12 -8.62 1.06
C ALA A 252 -15.41 -7.93 -0.12
N ALA A 253 -14.38 -8.59 -0.70
CA ALA A 253 -13.59 -8.06 -1.81
C ALA A 253 -14.39 -7.89 -3.12
N ASN A 254 -15.49 -8.64 -3.31
CA ASN A 254 -16.30 -8.61 -4.53
C ASN A 254 -17.65 -7.88 -4.38
N THR A 255 -17.98 -7.34 -3.20
CA THR A 255 -19.22 -6.58 -3.01
C THR A 255 -19.14 -5.21 -3.70
N PRO A 256 -19.93 -4.93 -4.77
CA PRO A 256 -19.75 -3.73 -5.61
C PRO A 256 -19.87 -2.41 -4.86
N ILE A 257 -20.74 -2.32 -3.85
CA ILE A 257 -20.95 -1.11 -3.04
C ILE A 257 -19.74 -0.80 -2.15
N LEU A 258 -18.98 -1.84 -1.76
CA LEU A 258 -17.83 -1.71 -0.85
C LEU A 258 -16.50 -1.58 -1.57
N THR A 259 -16.45 -1.88 -2.88
CA THR A 259 -15.19 -2.05 -3.61
C THR A 259 -15.05 -1.09 -4.78
N ALA A 260 -13.81 -0.70 -5.07
CA ALA A 260 -13.46 0.04 -6.27
C ALA A 260 -12.87 -0.86 -7.36
N SER A 261 -13.05 -0.50 -8.64
CA SER A 261 -12.29 -1.13 -9.71
C SER A 261 -10.84 -0.65 -9.71
N VAL A 262 -9.91 -1.49 -10.15
CA VAL A 262 -8.47 -1.13 -10.26
C VAL A 262 -8.24 0.06 -11.18
N ARG A 263 -9.00 0.17 -12.27
CA ARG A 263 -8.91 1.30 -13.21
C ARG A 263 -9.34 2.62 -12.54
N HIS A 264 -10.43 2.61 -11.77
CA HIS A 264 -10.86 3.77 -11.00
C HIS A 264 -9.78 4.17 -9.97
N ALA A 265 -9.25 3.19 -9.23
CA ALA A 265 -8.19 3.43 -8.26
C ALA A 265 -6.94 4.03 -8.92
N ALA A 266 -6.46 3.46 -10.03
CA ALA A 266 -5.31 3.95 -10.77
C ALA A 266 -5.50 5.41 -11.26
N ASN A 267 -6.68 5.75 -11.79
CA ASN A 267 -7.00 7.13 -12.20
C ASN A 267 -7.00 8.11 -11.02
N ARG A 268 -7.57 7.69 -9.87
CA ARG A 268 -7.58 8.51 -8.65
C ARG A 268 -6.18 8.73 -8.09
N ILE A 269 -5.34 7.69 -8.08
CA ILE A 269 -3.94 7.76 -7.64
C ILE A 269 -3.16 8.70 -8.56
N TYR A 270 -3.22 8.48 -9.87
CA TYR A 270 -2.57 9.35 -10.85
C TYR A 270 -2.94 10.82 -10.65
N SER A 271 -4.24 11.13 -10.54
CA SER A 271 -4.72 12.50 -10.30
C SER A 271 -4.20 13.07 -8.98
N ALA A 272 -4.14 12.27 -7.90
CA ALA A 272 -3.64 12.71 -6.61
C ALA A 272 -2.14 13.05 -6.67
N VAL A 273 -1.35 12.22 -7.33
CA VAL A 273 0.10 12.44 -7.52
C VAL A 273 0.33 13.69 -8.37
N ALA A 274 -0.37 13.82 -9.51
CA ALA A 274 -0.28 15.01 -10.36
C ALA A 274 -0.61 16.30 -9.59
N ASN A 275 -1.60 16.24 -8.69
CA ASN A 275 -1.99 17.38 -7.84
C ASN A 275 -1.16 17.53 -6.55
N GLY A 276 -0.14 16.70 -6.32
CA GLY A 276 0.74 16.78 -5.15
C GLY A 276 0.01 16.56 -3.82
N ARG A 277 -1.02 15.71 -3.78
CA ARG A 277 -1.76 15.40 -2.55
C ARG A 277 -0.91 14.56 -1.61
N ALA A 278 -0.91 14.93 -0.33
CA ALA A 278 -0.18 14.17 0.70
C ALA A 278 -0.83 12.81 0.98
N GLU A 279 -2.17 12.74 0.99
CA GLU A 279 -2.91 11.52 1.27
C GLU A 279 -4.18 11.43 0.42
N ILE A 280 -4.54 10.21 0.03
CA ILE A 280 -5.86 9.90 -0.52
C ILE A 280 -6.40 8.57 0.02
N THR A 281 -7.72 8.51 0.16
CA THR A 281 -8.49 7.27 0.28
C THR A 281 -9.29 7.05 -1.01
N ILE A 282 -9.40 5.80 -1.45
CA ILE A 282 -10.00 5.52 -2.78
C ILE A 282 -11.52 5.38 -2.70
N THR A 283 -12.05 4.73 -1.65
CA THR A 283 -13.50 4.55 -1.50
C THR A 283 -14.08 5.48 -0.43
N PRO A 284 -15.34 5.95 -0.58
CA PRO A 284 -15.98 6.78 0.44
C PRO A 284 -16.05 6.11 1.82
N GLN A 285 -16.26 4.79 1.84
CA GLN A 285 -16.31 4.02 3.08
C GLN A 285 -14.95 4.01 3.80
N ALA A 286 -13.86 3.83 3.06
CA ALA A 286 -12.50 3.93 3.60
C ALA A 286 -12.22 5.34 4.14
N TRP A 287 -12.68 6.35 3.43
CA TRP A 287 -12.54 7.74 3.86
C TRP A 287 -13.27 7.99 5.19
N LEU A 288 -14.51 7.51 5.31
CA LEU A 288 -15.31 7.65 6.53
C LEU A 288 -14.69 6.85 7.69
N ALA A 289 -14.34 5.58 7.45
CA ALA A 289 -13.72 4.71 8.44
C ALA A 289 -12.43 5.32 9.02
N ALA A 290 -11.53 5.83 8.18
CA ALA A 290 -10.29 6.45 8.64
C ALA A 290 -10.52 7.65 9.58
N ARG A 291 -11.60 8.40 9.37
CA ARG A 291 -11.94 9.57 10.21
C ARG A 291 -12.65 9.18 11.50
N ILE A 292 -13.56 8.22 11.43
CA ILE A 292 -14.25 7.73 12.64
C ILE A 292 -13.25 7.13 13.62
N VAL A 293 -12.29 6.34 13.13
CA VAL A 293 -11.22 5.76 13.97
C VAL A 293 -10.41 6.86 14.67
N GLY A 294 -10.08 7.95 13.97
CA GLY A 294 -9.36 9.07 14.56
C GLY A 294 -10.17 9.87 15.60
N LEU A 295 -11.50 9.92 15.45
CA LEU A 295 -12.38 10.66 16.35
C LEU A 295 -12.87 9.83 17.54
N ALA A 296 -13.06 8.52 17.35
CA ALA A 296 -13.62 7.61 18.36
C ALA A 296 -12.86 6.26 18.36
N PRO A 297 -11.57 6.25 18.71
CA PRO A 297 -10.73 5.05 18.61
C PRO A 297 -11.23 3.90 19.48
N GLU A 298 -11.65 4.16 20.71
CA GLU A 298 -12.15 3.15 21.63
C GLU A 298 -13.45 2.52 21.10
N THR A 299 -14.42 3.33 20.68
CA THR A 299 -15.68 2.85 20.12
C THR A 299 -15.46 1.96 18.90
N THR A 300 -14.56 2.35 18.02
CA THR A 300 -14.25 1.55 16.82
C THR A 300 -13.57 0.23 17.15
N GLN A 301 -12.73 0.17 18.20
CA GLN A 301 -12.13 -1.08 18.67
C GLN A 301 -13.21 -2.02 19.27
N TYR A 302 -14.15 -1.52 20.07
CA TYR A 302 -15.27 -2.33 20.57
C TYR A 302 -16.14 -2.86 19.44
N LEU A 303 -16.49 -2.03 18.45
CA LEU A 303 -17.27 -2.47 17.28
C LEU A 303 -16.51 -3.50 16.45
N SER A 304 -15.20 -3.36 16.29
CA SER A 304 -14.33 -4.32 15.60
C SER A 304 -14.30 -5.66 16.34
N SER A 305 -14.19 -5.64 17.68
CA SER A 305 -14.23 -6.84 18.51
C SER A 305 -15.60 -7.55 18.41
N LEU A 306 -16.69 -6.80 18.45
CA LEU A 306 -18.04 -7.35 18.28
C LEU A 306 -18.21 -7.97 16.89
N ALA A 307 -17.76 -7.29 15.85
CA ALA A 307 -17.80 -7.81 14.47
C ALA A 307 -16.95 -9.10 14.33
N ASN A 308 -15.78 -9.17 14.97
CA ASN A 308 -14.98 -10.38 15.02
C ASN A 308 -15.78 -11.55 15.64
N HIS A 309 -16.38 -11.31 16.78
CA HIS A 309 -17.13 -12.34 17.52
C HIS A 309 -18.37 -12.86 16.75
N LEU A 310 -19.08 -11.97 16.06
CA LEU A 310 -20.35 -12.30 15.42
C LEU A 310 -20.25 -12.74 13.97
N LEU A 311 -19.25 -12.27 13.22
CA LEU A 311 -19.22 -12.36 11.78
C LEU A 311 -18.06 -13.17 11.22
N LEU A 312 -16.94 -13.30 11.97
CA LEU A 312 -15.76 -13.99 11.47
C LEU A 312 -15.69 -15.43 11.95
N PRO A 313 -14.97 -16.31 11.23
CA PRO A 313 -14.81 -17.71 11.63
C PRO A 313 -14.06 -17.84 12.96
N THR A 314 -14.41 -18.85 13.75
CA THR A 314 -13.65 -19.20 14.94
C THR A 314 -12.29 -19.81 14.58
N PRO A 315 -11.26 -19.69 15.44
CA PRO A 315 -9.98 -20.35 15.23
C PRO A 315 -10.10 -21.86 14.97
N SER A 316 -9.14 -22.43 14.25
CA SER A 316 -9.10 -23.87 14.00
C SER A 316 -8.26 -24.58 15.05
N ILE A 317 -8.85 -25.49 15.79
CA ILE A 317 -8.17 -26.29 16.82
C ILE A 317 -7.07 -27.20 16.20
N ALA A 318 -7.27 -27.67 14.96
CA ALA A 318 -6.31 -28.54 14.29
C ALA A 318 -4.98 -27.81 13.96
N ASP A 319 -5.03 -26.51 13.74
CA ASP A 319 -3.85 -25.69 13.43
C ASP A 319 -3.14 -25.21 14.70
N GLU A 320 -3.79 -25.22 15.86
CA GLU A 320 -3.15 -24.99 17.16
C GLU A 320 -2.06 -26.04 17.43
N ILE A 321 -2.23 -27.27 16.95
CA ILE A 321 -1.24 -28.35 17.07
C ILE A 321 -0.04 -28.11 16.14
N GLN A 322 -0.21 -27.39 15.03
CA GLN A 322 0.91 -27.04 14.13
C GLN A 322 1.64 -25.77 14.55
N LEU A 323 0.99 -24.85 15.23
CA LEU A 323 1.64 -23.76 15.98
C LEU A 323 2.29 -24.30 17.26
N GLY A 324 1.98 -25.55 17.58
CA GLY A 324 2.57 -26.26 18.71
C GLY A 324 4.06 -26.04 18.70
N PHE A 325 4.49 -25.45 19.76
CA PHE A 325 5.75 -25.65 20.40
C PHE A 325 6.38 -26.98 19.95
N THR A 326 6.96 -26.98 18.76
CA THR A 326 8.12 -27.82 18.57
C THR A 326 9.22 -27.10 19.34
N LEU A 327 9.12 -27.11 20.67
CA LEU A 327 10.27 -27.22 21.50
C LEU A 327 10.97 -28.49 20.99
N LYS A 328 11.84 -28.34 19.98
CA LYS A 328 12.99 -29.20 19.86
C LYS A 328 13.68 -29.00 21.18
N VAL A 329 13.43 -29.91 22.11
CA VAL A 329 14.36 -30.22 23.18
C VAL A 329 15.62 -30.60 22.43
N SER A 330 16.54 -29.66 22.28
CA SER A 330 17.89 -29.91 21.85
C SER A 330 18.47 -30.74 22.96
N THR A 331 18.44 -32.05 22.79
CA THR A 331 19.24 -32.97 23.61
C THR A 331 20.67 -32.62 23.25
N TYR A 332 21.30 -31.80 24.07
CA TYR A 332 22.74 -31.71 24.13
C TYR A 332 23.23 -33.06 24.70
N THR A 333 23.68 -33.94 23.83
CA THR A 333 24.51 -35.07 24.25
C THR A 333 25.86 -34.49 24.65
N THR A 334 26.08 -34.36 25.96
CA THR A 334 27.43 -34.23 26.49
C THR A 334 28.15 -35.55 26.25
N SER A 335 29.42 -35.49 25.91
CA SER A 335 30.29 -36.64 25.59
C SER A 335 30.58 -37.58 26.76
N GLU A 336 29.78 -37.60 27.81
CA GLU A 336 29.81 -38.52 28.93
C GLU A 336 28.38 -39.02 29.18
N GLY A 337 28.16 -40.29 28.81
CA GLY A 337 26.87 -40.95 28.77
C GLY A 337 26.15 -41.05 30.12
N SER A 338 25.31 -40.06 30.43
CA SER A 338 24.26 -40.21 31.43
C SER A 338 23.07 -39.35 31.07
N GLU A 339 21.93 -39.95 30.73
CA GLU A 339 20.65 -39.31 30.57
C GLU A 339 20.13 -38.77 31.91
N GLN A 340 20.08 -37.46 32.08
CA GLN A 340 19.26 -36.85 33.14
C GLN A 340 17.98 -36.30 32.55
N LYS A 341 16.86 -36.91 32.88
CA LYS A 341 15.51 -36.39 32.67
C LYS A 341 15.29 -35.18 33.58
N ILE A 342 15.15 -33.98 33.03
CA ILE A 342 14.70 -32.84 33.80
C ILE A 342 13.17 -32.76 33.62
N THR A 343 12.47 -33.00 34.72
CA THR A 343 11.02 -32.75 34.86
C THR A 343 10.82 -31.25 35.09
N PRO A 344 9.83 -30.56 34.42
CA PRO A 344 9.51 -29.17 34.74
C PRO A 344 8.85 -29.15 36.13
N GLY A 345 9.47 -28.49 37.07
CA GLY A 345 8.93 -28.19 38.38
C GLY A 345 8.57 -26.73 38.53
N GLN A 346 7.32 -26.49 38.99
CA GLN A 346 6.74 -25.38 39.74
C GLN A 346 6.98 -23.96 39.23
#